data_d16c0e077ae4893abcbeccf3d3961b31
#
_entry.id   d16c0e077ae4893abcbeccf3d3961b31
#
_cell.length_a   1.000
_cell.length_b   1.000
_cell.length_c   1.000
_cell.angle_alpha   90.00
_cell.angle_beta   90.00
_cell.angle_gamma   90.00
#
_symmetry.space_group_name_H-M   'P 1'
#
loop_
_entity.id
_entity.type
_entity.pdbx_description
1 polymer ?
#
loop_
_entity_poly.entity_id
_entity_poly.type
_entity_poly.pdbx_seq_one_letter_code
_entity_poly.pdbx_strand_id
1 'polypeptide(L)'
;MGVASFLRINQTDGSIEVGHINYSPLLQRKREGTEAMYLMMKWEIENGYRRYEWKCNALNKKSRYAAQRLGLSYEGVFRQMSINKGRNRNTAWFAAIDKEWKFLKECFVKYLKDENFGTSEKPIISLSELTKPILYKLDNDEFV
;
A
#
# COMPACT_ATOMS: atom_id res chain seq x y z
N MET A 1 -12.51 11.73 7.04
CA MET A 1 -12.46 11.80 5.56
C MET A 1 -11.02 11.99 5.13
N GLY A 2 -10.69 11.81 3.85
CA GLY A 2 -9.31 11.86 3.37
C GLY A 2 -9.21 11.96 1.87
N VAL A 3 -7.98 12.02 1.39
CA VAL A 3 -7.62 12.10 -0.03
C VAL A 3 -6.55 11.05 -0.31
N ALA A 4 -6.61 10.44 -1.48
CA ALA A 4 -5.55 9.66 -2.10
C ALA A 4 -5.63 9.90 -3.61
N SER A 5 -4.51 9.77 -4.32
CA SER A 5 -4.43 10.07 -5.74
C SER A 5 -3.64 9.01 -6.49
N PHE A 6 -4.00 8.80 -7.75
CA PHE A 6 -3.10 8.18 -8.72
C PHE A 6 -2.13 9.22 -9.26
N LEU A 7 -0.88 8.84 -9.38
CA LEU A 7 0.17 9.70 -9.94
C LEU A 7 1.21 8.87 -10.69
N ARG A 8 2.10 9.56 -11.42
CA ARG A 8 3.13 8.92 -12.24
C ARG A 8 2.60 7.79 -13.11
N ILE A 9 1.47 8.07 -13.77
CA ILE A 9 0.81 7.11 -14.65
C ILE A 9 1.67 6.92 -15.89
N ASN A 10 2.19 5.71 -16.07
CA ASN A 10 2.98 5.31 -17.24
C ASN A 10 2.21 4.23 -18.00
N GLN A 11 1.48 4.64 -19.03
CA GLN A 11 0.69 3.72 -19.84
C GLN A 11 1.55 2.77 -20.68
N THR A 12 2.75 3.21 -21.08
CA THR A 12 3.66 2.40 -21.92
C THR A 12 4.18 1.20 -21.14
N ASP A 13 4.60 1.41 -19.89
CA ASP A 13 5.11 0.33 -19.04
C ASP A 13 4.01 -0.31 -18.17
N GLY A 14 2.83 0.28 -18.14
CA GLY A 14 1.69 -0.20 -17.37
C GLY A 14 1.88 -0.04 -15.86
N SER A 15 2.40 1.10 -15.40
CA SER A 15 2.59 1.37 -13.98
C SER A 15 1.83 2.61 -13.50
N ILE A 16 1.31 2.54 -12.29
CA ILE A 16 0.67 3.65 -11.56
C ILE A 16 1.16 3.67 -10.13
N GLU A 17 1.39 4.85 -9.60
CA GLU A 17 1.66 5.06 -8.18
C GLU A 17 0.41 5.57 -7.46
N VAL A 18 0.13 5.02 -6.28
CA VAL A 18 -0.78 5.65 -5.32
C VAL A 18 0.01 6.54 -4.37
N GLY A 19 -0.47 7.76 -4.19
CA GLY A 19 0.21 8.70 -3.29
C GLY A 19 -0.68 9.88 -2.91
N HIS A 20 -0.07 10.93 -2.38
CA HIS A 20 -0.77 12.06 -1.78
C HIS A 20 -1.83 11.61 -0.76
N ILE A 21 -1.54 10.52 -0.04
CA ILE A 21 -2.47 9.94 0.92
C ILE A 21 -2.50 10.83 2.17
N ASN A 22 -3.65 11.42 2.40
CA ASN A 22 -3.87 12.25 3.59
C ASN A 22 -5.22 11.88 4.20
N TYR A 23 -5.18 11.09 5.26
CA TYR A 23 -6.35 10.63 5.98
C TYR A 23 -6.52 11.40 7.28
N SER A 24 -7.71 11.91 7.53
CA SER A 24 -8.06 12.49 8.83
C SER A 24 -7.95 11.44 9.95
N PRO A 25 -7.79 11.84 11.21
CA PRO A 25 -7.80 10.91 12.33
C PRO A 25 -9.04 10.01 12.38
N LEU A 26 -10.18 10.48 11.87
CA LEU A 26 -11.43 9.70 11.80
C LEU A 26 -11.39 8.57 10.76
N LEU A 27 -10.51 8.65 9.76
CA LEU A 27 -10.35 7.63 8.72
C LEU A 27 -9.13 6.73 8.94
N GLN A 28 -8.13 7.24 9.68
CA GLN A 28 -6.92 6.49 9.97
C GLN A 28 -7.23 5.21 10.75
N ARG A 29 -6.62 4.08 10.32
CA ARG A 29 -6.78 2.75 10.94
C ARG A 29 -8.22 2.21 10.92
N LYS A 30 -9.10 2.81 10.12
CA LYS A 30 -10.46 2.33 9.94
C LYS A 30 -10.55 1.38 8.76
N ARG A 31 -11.61 0.54 8.77
CA ARG A 31 -11.96 -0.39 7.70
C ARG A 31 -12.14 0.34 6.37
N GLU A 32 -12.84 1.47 6.39
CA GLU A 32 -13.14 2.30 5.22
C GLU A 32 -11.87 2.85 4.56
N GLY A 33 -10.87 3.22 5.34
CA GLY A 33 -9.57 3.64 4.79
C GLY A 33 -8.84 2.50 4.06
N THR A 34 -8.98 1.28 4.54
CA THR A 34 -8.46 0.07 3.87
C THR A 34 -9.26 -0.26 2.62
N GLU A 35 -10.59 -0.13 2.67
CA GLU A 35 -11.45 -0.34 1.51
C GLU A 35 -11.16 0.65 0.39
N ALA A 36 -10.92 1.92 0.71
CA ALA A 36 -10.51 2.91 -0.27
C ALA A 36 -9.23 2.49 -1.00
N MET A 37 -8.20 2.02 -0.29
CA MET A 37 -6.96 1.52 -0.91
C MET A 37 -7.20 0.27 -1.75
N TYR A 38 -8.05 -0.64 -1.29
CA TYR A 38 -8.46 -1.81 -2.06
C TYR A 38 -9.12 -1.42 -3.38
N LEU A 39 -10.07 -0.49 -3.35
CA LEU A 39 -10.77 -0.05 -4.56
C LEU A 39 -9.84 0.64 -5.56
N MET A 40 -8.85 1.40 -5.09
CA MET A 40 -7.84 2.01 -5.95
C MET A 40 -6.96 0.96 -6.62
N MET A 41 -6.42 0.00 -5.87
CA MET A 41 -5.61 -1.09 -6.42
C MET A 41 -6.41 -1.96 -7.39
N LYS A 42 -7.67 -2.27 -7.03
CA LYS A 42 -8.58 -3.01 -7.87
C LYS A 42 -8.81 -2.32 -9.22
N TRP A 43 -9.13 -1.04 -9.18
CA TRP A 43 -9.38 -0.26 -10.40
C TRP A 43 -8.14 -0.28 -11.31
N GLU A 44 -6.99 -0.05 -10.77
CA GLU A 44 -5.73 0.01 -11.52
C GLU A 44 -5.44 -1.32 -12.23
N ILE A 45 -5.37 -2.41 -11.48
CA ILE A 45 -4.97 -3.71 -12.04
C ILE A 45 -6.05 -4.27 -12.97
N GLU A 46 -7.32 -4.11 -12.64
CA GLU A 46 -8.43 -4.57 -13.49
C GLU A 46 -8.61 -3.73 -14.78
N ASN A 47 -8.00 -2.54 -14.87
CA ASN A 47 -7.91 -1.74 -16.09
C ASN A 47 -6.63 -1.98 -16.90
N GLY A 48 -5.88 -3.04 -16.60
CA GLY A 48 -4.77 -3.52 -17.42
C GLY A 48 -3.40 -2.98 -17.04
N TYR A 49 -3.29 -2.25 -15.96
CA TYR A 49 -1.98 -1.91 -15.42
C TYR A 49 -1.37 -3.14 -14.74
N ARG A 50 -0.06 -3.26 -14.82
CA ARG A 50 0.65 -4.45 -14.34
C ARG A 50 1.46 -4.21 -13.06
N ARG A 51 1.57 -2.94 -12.61
CA ARG A 51 2.40 -2.55 -11.49
C ARG A 51 1.81 -1.38 -10.72
N TYR A 52 1.43 -1.63 -9.48
CA TYR A 52 0.91 -0.65 -8.52
C TYR A 52 2.01 -0.26 -7.53
N GLU A 53 2.42 1.00 -7.53
CA GLU A 53 3.57 1.49 -6.79
C GLU A 53 3.20 2.29 -5.55
N TRP A 54 4.06 2.19 -4.55
CA TRP A 54 4.05 3.02 -3.35
C TRP A 54 5.46 3.46 -3.01
N LYS A 55 5.63 4.74 -2.74
CA LYS A 55 6.90 5.34 -2.34
C LYS A 55 6.73 6.17 -1.10
N CYS A 56 7.73 6.15 -0.24
CA CYS A 56 7.77 7.04 0.91
C CYS A 56 9.21 7.36 1.31
N ASN A 57 9.36 8.38 2.16
CA ASN A 57 10.62 8.61 2.83
C ASN A 57 11.01 7.34 3.61
N ALA A 58 12.24 6.88 3.45
CA ALA A 58 12.73 5.67 4.12
C ALA A 58 12.60 5.74 5.66
N LEU A 59 12.63 6.95 6.24
CA LEU A 59 12.41 7.17 7.66
C LEU A 59 10.93 7.06 8.09
N ASN A 60 9.99 7.04 7.15
CA ASN A 60 8.56 6.98 7.45
C ASN A 60 8.09 5.53 7.69
N LYS A 61 8.41 4.99 8.86
CA LYS A 61 8.01 3.63 9.27
C LYS A 61 6.52 3.36 9.11
N LYS A 62 5.68 4.34 9.46
CA LYS A 62 4.21 4.18 9.36
C LYS A 62 3.76 3.94 7.92
N SER A 63 4.33 4.67 6.97
CA SER A 63 4.03 4.50 5.54
C SER A 63 4.60 3.19 4.99
N ARG A 64 5.81 2.81 5.38
CA ARG A 64 6.42 1.51 5.02
C ARG A 64 5.55 0.34 5.51
N TYR A 65 5.16 0.39 6.77
CA TYR A 65 4.26 -0.62 7.34
C TYR A 65 2.89 -0.67 6.64
N ALA A 66 2.33 0.50 6.32
CA ALA A 66 1.04 0.57 5.61
C ALA A 66 1.11 -0.06 4.21
N ALA A 67 2.16 0.22 3.44
CA ALA A 67 2.37 -0.39 2.12
C ALA A 67 2.44 -1.91 2.22
N GLN A 68 3.27 -2.44 3.12
CA GLN A 68 3.43 -3.87 3.30
C GLN A 68 2.15 -4.54 3.81
N ARG A 69 1.44 -3.90 4.74
CA ARG A 69 0.14 -4.37 5.22
C ARG A 69 -0.89 -4.52 4.09
N LEU A 70 -0.87 -3.61 3.12
CA LEU A 70 -1.73 -3.64 1.94
C LEU A 70 -1.29 -4.66 0.87
N GLY A 71 -0.21 -5.40 1.12
CA GLY A 71 0.29 -6.43 0.23
C GLY A 71 1.27 -5.94 -0.84
N LEU A 72 1.81 -4.73 -0.69
CA LEU A 72 2.88 -4.27 -1.56
C LEU A 72 4.23 -4.77 -1.02
N SER A 73 4.96 -5.47 -1.85
CA SER A 73 6.28 -6.03 -1.51
C SER A 73 7.34 -4.95 -1.49
N TYR A 74 8.24 -5.04 -0.52
CA TYR A 74 9.41 -4.15 -0.46
C TYR A 74 10.39 -4.44 -1.61
N GLU A 75 10.88 -3.40 -2.27
CA GLU A 75 11.81 -3.52 -3.39
C GLU A 75 13.20 -2.94 -3.10
N GLY A 76 13.30 -2.01 -2.18
CA GLY A 76 14.56 -1.43 -1.78
C GLY A 76 14.48 0.05 -1.45
N VAL A 77 15.64 0.65 -1.21
CA VAL A 77 15.78 2.09 -0.95
C VAL A 77 16.68 2.74 -1.98
N PHE A 78 16.17 3.80 -2.61
CA PHE A 78 17.00 4.71 -3.41
C PHE A 78 17.68 5.69 -2.48
N ARG A 79 19.00 5.54 -2.34
CA ARG A 79 19.81 6.41 -1.47
C ARG A 79 19.96 7.79 -2.09
N GLN A 80 19.89 8.83 -1.26
CA GLN A 80 20.06 10.23 -1.71
C GLN A 80 19.17 10.59 -2.92
N MET A 81 17.96 10.04 -2.96
CA MET A 81 17.05 10.19 -4.10
C MET A 81 16.64 11.65 -4.34
N SER A 82 16.51 12.41 -3.26
CA SER A 82 16.12 13.81 -3.37
C SER A 82 16.57 14.63 -2.16
N ILE A 83 16.53 15.97 -2.35
CA ILE A 83 16.67 16.93 -1.25
C ILE A 83 15.28 17.53 -0.99
N ASN A 84 14.78 17.36 0.22
CA ASN A 84 13.48 17.88 0.62
C ASN A 84 13.66 18.83 1.82
N LYS A 85 13.28 20.09 1.66
CA LYS A 85 13.45 21.14 2.67
C LYS A 85 14.90 21.22 3.21
N GLY A 86 15.88 21.16 2.29
CA GLY A 86 17.31 21.22 2.63
C GLY A 86 17.89 19.98 3.28
N ARG A 87 17.13 18.88 3.38
CA ARG A 87 17.58 17.62 3.97
C ARG A 87 17.59 16.50 2.96
N ASN A 88 18.55 15.59 3.09
CA ASN A 88 18.60 14.37 2.30
C ASN A 88 17.33 13.52 2.52
N ARG A 89 16.82 12.95 1.44
CA ARG A 89 15.74 11.97 1.47
C ARG A 89 16.16 10.71 0.71
N ASN A 90 16.26 9.61 1.45
CA ASN A 90 16.24 8.27 0.88
C ASN A 90 14.77 7.86 0.66
N THR A 91 14.49 7.19 -0.44
CA THR A 91 13.12 6.79 -0.80
C THR A 91 12.99 5.28 -0.79
N ALA A 92 12.11 4.77 0.06
CA ALA A 92 11.71 3.36 0.08
C ALA A 92 10.63 3.09 -0.98
N TRP A 93 10.77 1.97 -1.69
CA TRP A 93 9.92 1.55 -2.79
C TRP A 93 9.20 0.26 -2.45
N PHE A 94 7.91 0.23 -2.79
CA PHE A 94 7.05 -0.94 -2.65
C PHE A 94 6.19 -1.08 -3.90
N ALA A 95 5.86 -2.31 -4.27
CA ALA A 95 4.95 -2.56 -5.37
C ALA A 95 4.14 -3.85 -5.17
N ALA A 96 2.96 -3.86 -5.77
CA ALA A 96 2.21 -5.07 -6.07
C ALA A 96 2.13 -5.21 -7.60
N ILE A 97 2.16 -6.44 -8.11
CA ILE A 97 2.08 -6.71 -9.53
C ILE A 97 0.80 -7.49 -9.88
N ASP A 98 0.40 -7.43 -11.14
CA ASP A 98 -0.81 -8.05 -11.65
C ASP A 98 -0.91 -9.56 -11.35
N LYS A 99 0.22 -10.27 -11.40
CA LYS A 99 0.30 -11.70 -11.08
C LYS A 99 -0.07 -12.04 -9.62
N GLU A 100 0.09 -11.09 -8.71
CA GLU A 100 -0.24 -11.22 -7.30
C GLU A 100 -1.70 -10.87 -7.03
N TRP A 101 -2.36 -10.16 -7.95
CA TRP A 101 -3.67 -9.56 -7.73
C TRP A 101 -4.75 -10.55 -7.31
N LYS A 102 -4.81 -11.71 -7.94
CA LYS A 102 -5.82 -12.73 -7.58
C LYS A 102 -5.79 -13.03 -6.08
N PHE A 103 -4.61 -13.25 -5.54
CA PHE A 103 -4.41 -13.59 -4.13
C PHE A 103 -4.63 -12.38 -3.21
N LEU A 104 -4.14 -11.22 -3.61
CA LEU A 104 -4.36 -9.97 -2.85
C LEU A 104 -5.85 -9.62 -2.78
N LYS A 105 -6.57 -9.74 -3.88
CA LYS A 105 -8.02 -9.52 -3.93
C LYS A 105 -8.76 -10.42 -2.93
N GLU A 106 -8.42 -11.70 -2.88
CA GLU A 106 -8.99 -12.64 -1.92
C GLU A 106 -8.71 -12.22 -0.46
N CYS A 107 -7.50 -11.73 -0.17
CA CYS A 107 -7.15 -11.19 1.15
C CYS A 107 -8.01 -9.98 1.53
N PHE A 108 -8.16 -9.03 0.62
CA PHE A 108 -9.00 -7.85 0.87
C PHE A 108 -10.47 -8.21 1.05
N VAL A 109 -11.02 -9.07 0.18
CA VAL A 109 -12.40 -9.52 0.29
C VAL A 109 -12.64 -10.22 1.63
N LYS A 110 -11.71 -11.11 2.04
CA LYS A 110 -11.81 -11.78 3.34
C LYS A 110 -11.70 -10.81 4.51
N TYR A 111 -10.75 -9.85 4.43
CA TYR A 111 -10.56 -8.85 5.47
C TYR A 111 -11.78 -7.95 5.64
N LEU A 112 -12.40 -7.50 4.53
CA LEU A 112 -13.50 -6.54 4.51
C LEU A 112 -14.87 -7.14 4.78
N LYS A 113 -14.99 -8.45 5.00
CA LYS A 113 -16.26 -9.07 5.38
C LYS A 113 -16.73 -8.60 6.75
N ASP A 114 -18.04 -8.46 6.90
CA ASP A 114 -18.66 -8.04 8.17
C ASP A 114 -18.33 -9.01 9.29
N GLU A 115 -18.31 -10.31 9.01
CA GLU A 115 -17.96 -11.36 9.99
C GLU A 115 -16.55 -11.19 10.58
N ASN A 116 -15.63 -10.55 9.84
CA ASN A 116 -14.28 -10.30 10.33
C ASN A 116 -14.23 -9.17 11.38
N PHE A 117 -15.25 -8.35 11.48
CA PHE A 117 -15.33 -7.25 12.45
C PHE A 117 -16.36 -7.50 13.54
N GLY A 118 -17.41 -8.28 13.26
CA GLY A 118 -18.50 -8.51 14.20
C GLY A 118 -19.10 -7.17 14.70
N THR A 119 -19.16 -7.01 16.02
CA THR A 119 -19.59 -5.76 16.67
C THR A 119 -18.40 -4.83 17.03
N SER A 120 -17.17 -5.21 16.68
CA SER A 120 -15.94 -4.51 17.00
C SER A 120 -15.40 -3.73 15.80
N GLU A 121 -14.73 -2.61 16.06
CA GLU A 121 -13.95 -1.92 15.02
C GLU A 121 -12.63 -2.64 14.68
N LYS A 122 -12.22 -3.62 15.47
CA LYS A 122 -11.01 -4.41 15.26
C LYS A 122 -11.32 -5.69 14.52
N PRO A 123 -10.55 -6.03 13.48
CA PRO A 123 -10.74 -7.29 12.75
C PRO A 123 -10.33 -8.48 13.60
N ILE A 124 -11.01 -9.62 13.41
CA ILE A 124 -10.64 -10.93 13.99
C ILE A 124 -9.32 -11.40 13.36
N ILE A 125 -9.20 -11.28 12.02
CA ILE A 125 -7.98 -11.59 11.27
C ILE A 125 -7.47 -10.28 10.65
N SER A 126 -6.23 -9.92 10.94
CA SER A 126 -5.62 -8.70 10.41
C SER A 126 -5.29 -8.85 8.92
N LEU A 127 -5.31 -7.72 8.18
CA LEU A 127 -4.91 -7.74 6.78
C LEU A 127 -3.43 -8.15 6.62
N SER A 128 -2.57 -7.76 7.55
CA SER A 128 -1.15 -8.15 7.54
C SER A 128 -0.95 -9.66 7.61
N GLU A 129 -1.76 -10.38 8.42
CA GLU A 129 -1.71 -11.85 8.46
C GLU A 129 -2.12 -12.47 7.13
N LEU A 130 -3.12 -11.90 6.46
CA LEU A 130 -3.60 -12.39 5.17
C LEU A 130 -2.63 -12.11 4.02
N THR A 131 -2.03 -10.93 3.98
CA THR A 131 -1.16 -10.50 2.87
C THR A 131 0.28 -10.99 2.99
N LYS A 132 0.78 -11.20 4.22
CA LYS A 132 2.17 -11.59 4.47
C LYS A 132 2.66 -12.80 3.64
N PRO A 133 1.89 -13.87 3.46
CA PRO A 133 2.32 -15.02 2.64
C PRO A 133 2.48 -14.71 1.16
N ILE A 134 1.88 -13.61 0.66
CA ILE A 134 1.89 -13.22 -0.75
C ILE A 134 3.08 -12.32 -1.06
N LEU A 135 3.63 -11.64 -0.05
CA LEU A 135 4.74 -10.71 -0.24
C LEU A 135 5.96 -11.42 -0.82
N TYR A 136 6.46 -10.89 -1.94
CA TYR A 136 7.71 -11.34 -2.56
C TYR A 136 8.91 -11.09 -1.64
N LYS A 137 8.94 -9.93 -0.97
CA LYS A 137 10.00 -9.53 -0.06
C LYS A 137 9.45 -8.69 1.08
N LEU A 138 9.88 -9.03 2.31
CA LEU A 138 9.56 -8.24 3.49
C LEU A 138 10.50 -7.03 3.61
N ASP A 139 9.98 -5.96 4.16
CA ASP A 139 10.75 -4.77 4.52
C ASP A 139 11.71 -5.14 5.68
N ASN A 140 12.96 -4.76 5.54
CA ASN A 140 14.02 -5.01 6.51
C ASN A 140 14.40 -3.77 7.32
N ASP A 141 13.57 -2.73 7.28
CA ASP A 141 13.80 -1.43 7.96
C ASP A 141 15.12 -0.74 7.55
N GLU A 142 15.66 -1.03 6.37
CA GLU A 142 16.88 -0.44 5.86
C GLU A 142 16.80 1.09 5.83
N PHE A 143 17.82 1.76 6.36
CA PHE A 143 17.92 3.23 6.46
C PHE A 143 16.84 3.92 7.34
N VAL A 144 16.32 3.24 8.32
CA VAL A 144 15.42 3.82 9.31
C VAL A 144 16.18 4.43 10.49
#